data_a9344a0ef33de96617bfd1674722f0b7
#
_entry.id   a9344a0ef33de96617bfd1674722f0b7
#
_cell.length_a   1.000
_cell.length_b   1.000
_cell.length_c   1.000
_cell.angle_alpha   90.00
_cell.angle_beta   90.00
_cell.angle_gamma   90.00
#
_symmetry.space_group_name_H-M   'P 1'
#
loop_
_entity.id
_entity.type
_entity.pdbx_description
1 polymer ?
#
loop_
_entity_poly.entity_id
_entity_poly.type
_entity_poly.pdbx_seq_one_letter_code
_entity_poly.pdbx_strand_id
1 'polypeptide(L)'
;MSDEQPAAVPRRPSRRGVLRTGLAAGAVGATGIAAASAAGALPGGRATAARPAARRSRPGNSGVRLRWLGIAGWEMTFDGHRVVIDPYLTRQGFTGADGKPDMTRKLEVDHRIIDRVLREHLTGAPEFLLLTHGHWDHLADVPYLLEHPAWRDAEITVLGSETHLHLLTAMGVPGRGREHRPAVVSGGEVLRHPLQPSGKHSRPDYTVEVVRSLHSQVGGYGFDPYGTLTAPPARPRTLNDLVEGGTLGYQVTVGDRLTVMFLSGTANFAAREVSGARPDVLVLGASGHAAVHDYFERAVETLGRPRVIVPSHHDDLVTPLDDPAVHGTVDRAAVDRLRKAAGSHSRVVSPRHLEQFEL
;
A
#
# COMPACT_ATOMS: atom_id res chain seq x y z
N MET A 1 44.53 42.71 -29.24
CA MET A 1 43.79 43.45 -28.22
C MET A 1 42.35 43.51 -28.73
N SER A 2 41.54 42.61 -28.29
CA SER A 2 40.10 42.57 -28.61
C SER A 2 39.39 42.22 -27.28
N ASP A 3 38.69 43.23 -26.76
CA ASP A 3 37.90 43.14 -25.52
C ASP A 3 36.70 42.23 -25.73
N GLU A 4 36.67 41.12 -25.04
CA GLU A 4 35.45 40.28 -24.89
C GLU A 4 34.72 40.66 -23.60
N GLN A 5 33.55 41.28 -23.73
CA GLN A 5 32.65 41.55 -22.61
C GLN A 5 31.93 40.26 -22.19
N PRO A 6 31.77 39.98 -20.89
CA PRO A 6 31.04 38.81 -20.44
C PRO A 6 29.52 39.02 -20.55
N ALA A 7 28.81 37.95 -21.04
CA ALA A 7 27.38 37.91 -21.21
C ALA A 7 26.61 38.00 -19.90
N ALA A 8 25.55 38.79 -19.88
CA ALA A 8 24.69 39.02 -18.72
C ALA A 8 23.82 37.80 -18.40
N VAL A 9 23.83 37.38 -17.13
CA VAL A 9 22.98 36.32 -16.56
C VAL A 9 21.54 36.84 -16.39
N PRO A 10 20.50 36.15 -16.85
CA PRO A 10 19.13 36.59 -16.67
C PRO A 10 18.67 36.44 -15.21
N ARG A 11 18.17 37.55 -14.65
CA ARG A 11 17.59 37.61 -13.29
C ARG A 11 16.25 36.91 -13.24
N ARG A 12 16.06 35.99 -12.28
CA ARG A 12 14.76 35.35 -11.98
C ARG A 12 13.76 36.38 -11.43
N PRO A 13 12.47 36.35 -11.86
CA PRO A 13 11.46 37.26 -11.33
C PRO A 13 11.07 36.91 -9.89
N SER A 14 10.95 37.96 -9.04
CA SER A 14 10.55 37.81 -7.63
C SER A 14 9.05 37.56 -7.49
N ARG A 15 8.67 36.74 -6.49
CA ARG A 15 7.29 36.29 -6.21
C ARG A 15 6.33 37.38 -5.65
N ARG A 16 6.53 38.66 -5.90
CA ARG A 16 5.73 39.76 -5.33
C ARG A 16 4.90 40.57 -6.32
N GLY A 17 4.65 40.06 -7.55
CA GLY A 17 4.04 40.85 -8.61
C GLY A 17 2.75 40.34 -9.25
N VAL A 18 2.01 39.38 -8.65
CA VAL A 18 0.77 38.86 -9.26
C VAL A 18 -0.38 38.96 -8.28
N LEU A 19 -0.81 40.17 -7.96
CA LEU A 19 -2.10 40.45 -7.31
C LEU A 19 -2.46 41.94 -7.47
N ARG A 20 -2.84 42.32 -8.71
CA ARG A 20 -3.62 43.55 -8.99
C ARG A 20 -3.86 43.62 -10.50
N THR A 21 -5.03 43.19 -10.93
CA THR A 21 -5.84 43.81 -11.99
C THR A 21 -6.96 42.87 -12.39
N GLY A 22 -8.19 43.37 -12.34
CA GLY A 22 -9.33 42.72 -12.99
C GLY A 22 -10.66 42.81 -12.26
N LEU A 23 -11.04 44.03 -11.81
CA LEU A 23 -12.45 44.35 -11.59
C LEU A 23 -12.90 45.18 -12.78
N ALA A 24 -13.78 44.65 -13.62
CA ALA A 24 -14.59 45.44 -14.52
C ALA A 24 -16.00 44.83 -14.60
N ALA A 25 -16.96 45.71 -14.34
CA ALA A 25 -18.39 45.46 -14.20
C ALA A 25 -19.09 45.00 -15.48
N GLY A 26 -20.17 44.25 -15.29
CA GLY A 26 -21.19 43.98 -16.31
C GLY A 26 -22.52 43.72 -15.61
N ALA A 27 -23.25 44.76 -15.38
CA ALA A 27 -24.66 44.70 -14.96
C ALA A 27 -25.56 44.57 -16.19
N VAL A 28 -26.47 43.59 -16.26
CA VAL A 28 -27.77 43.69 -16.94
C VAL A 28 -28.74 42.60 -16.44
N GLY A 29 -29.93 43.03 -16.02
CA GLY A 29 -31.20 42.38 -16.25
C GLY A 29 -31.83 41.58 -15.11
N ALA A 30 -32.55 42.28 -14.25
CA ALA A 30 -33.58 41.68 -13.41
C ALA A 30 -34.85 41.41 -14.23
N THR A 31 -35.33 40.17 -14.24
CA THR A 31 -36.75 39.87 -14.44
C THR A 31 -37.21 38.93 -13.34
N GLY A 32 -38.12 39.45 -12.50
CA GLY A 32 -38.69 38.72 -11.41
C GLY A 32 -39.69 37.66 -11.87
N ILE A 33 -39.64 36.52 -11.25
CA ILE A 33 -40.75 35.58 -11.18
C ILE A 33 -40.98 35.27 -9.68
N ALA A 34 -42.11 35.72 -9.17
CA ALA A 34 -42.58 35.35 -7.86
C ALA A 34 -42.95 33.87 -7.84
N ALA A 35 -42.32 33.07 -7.00
CA ALA A 35 -42.74 31.72 -6.75
C ALA A 35 -43.18 31.63 -5.26
N ALA A 36 -44.37 31.14 -5.09
CA ALA A 36 -45.07 30.99 -3.82
C ALA A 36 -44.32 30.03 -2.90
N SER A 37 -44.19 30.45 -1.64
CA SER A 37 -43.71 29.61 -0.55
C SER A 37 -44.73 28.52 -0.21
N ALA A 38 -44.50 27.29 -0.63
CA ALA A 38 -45.13 26.12 -0.03
C ALA A 38 -44.20 25.56 1.04
N ALA A 39 -44.54 25.77 2.29
CA ALA A 39 -43.88 25.11 3.41
C ALA A 39 -44.23 23.62 3.39
N GLY A 40 -43.42 22.83 2.69
CA GLY A 40 -43.44 21.37 2.78
C GLY A 40 -42.52 20.92 3.90
N ALA A 41 -43.10 20.34 4.95
CA ALA A 41 -42.35 19.67 5.99
C ALA A 41 -41.50 18.57 5.39
N LEU A 42 -40.18 18.65 5.59
CA LEU A 42 -39.26 17.57 5.24
C LEU A 42 -39.56 16.37 6.14
N PRO A 43 -39.78 15.15 5.57
CA PRO A 43 -39.92 13.96 6.37
C PRO A 43 -38.59 13.71 7.07
N GLY A 44 -38.68 13.45 8.38
CA GLY A 44 -37.56 13.23 9.30
C GLY A 44 -36.53 12.28 8.70
N GLY A 45 -35.27 12.70 8.81
CA GLY A 45 -34.14 11.89 8.47
C GLY A 45 -34.23 10.54 9.18
N ARG A 46 -34.31 9.47 8.38
CA ARG A 46 -34.08 8.13 8.89
C ARG A 46 -32.65 8.13 9.42
N ALA A 47 -32.53 8.07 10.75
CA ALA A 47 -31.28 7.67 11.38
C ALA A 47 -30.82 6.40 10.66
N THR A 48 -29.65 6.43 10.02
CA THR A 48 -28.98 5.26 9.54
C THR A 48 -28.79 4.36 10.75
N ALA A 49 -29.55 3.28 10.81
CA ALA A 49 -29.43 2.29 11.86
C ALA A 49 -27.96 1.89 11.93
N ALA A 50 -27.32 2.11 13.09
CA ALA A 50 -26.00 1.59 13.36
C ALA A 50 -26.02 0.12 13.00
N ARG A 51 -25.12 -0.31 12.08
CA ARG A 51 -24.92 -1.70 11.73
C ARG A 51 -24.81 -2.47 13.07
N PRO A 52 -25.58 -3.56 13.29
CA PRO A 52 -25.44 -4.34 14.50
C PRO A 52 -23.97 -4.75 14.62
N ALA A 53 -23.37 -4.52 15.79
CA ALA A 53 -22.01 -4.92 16.06
C ALA A 53 -21.87 -6.40 15.71
N ALA A 54 -21.08 -6.69 14.65
CA ALA A 54 -20.83 -8.05 14.21
C ALA A 54 -20.37 -8.86 15.43
N ARG A 55 -20.92 -10.06 15.56
CA ARG A 55 -20.58 -10.98 16.65
C ARG A 55 -19.08 -11.23 16.55
N ARG A 56 -18.30 -10.57 17.41
CA ARG A 56 -16.83 -10.68 17.42
C ARG A 56 -16.47 -12.14 17.63
N SER A 57 -15.82 -12.76 16.63
CA SER A 57 -15.24 -14.09 16.78
C SER A 57 -14.28 -14.10 17.95
N ARG A 58 -14.23 -15.20 18.68
CA ARG A 58 -13.25 -15.40 19.75
C ARG A 58 -11.84 -15.39 19.15
N PRO A 59 -10.81 -14.85 19.85
CA PRO A 59 -9.42 -14.91 19.41
C PRO A 59 -9.00 -16.37 19.18
N GLY A 60 -8.38 -16.65 18.03
CA GLY A 60 -7.80 -17.96 17.75
C GLY A 60 -8.70 -18.95 17.02
N ASN A 61 -9.81 -18.52 16.37
CA ASN A 61 -10.63 -19.41 15.55
C ASN A 61 -11.31 -18.65 14.40
N SER A 62 -10.59 -17.73 13.76
CA SER A 62 -11.12 -17.01 12.58
C SER A 62 -11.01 -17.82 11.29
N GLY A 63 -10.15 -18.85 11.27
CA GLY A 63 -9.74 -19.57 10.07
C GLY A 63 -8.89 -18.72 9.12
N VAL A 64 -8.47 -17.52 9.56
CA VAL A 64 -7.62 -16.61 8.78
C VAL A 64 -6.19 -16.69 9.27
N ARG A 65 -5.27 -16.90 8.35
CA ARG A 65 -3.84 -17.02 8.64
C ARG A 65 -3.05 -15.96 7.87
N LEU A 66 -2.03 -15.42 8.52
CA LEU A 66 -1.04 -14.55 7.92
C LEU A 66 0.32 -15.23 7.89
N ARG A 67 1.11 -14.93 6.86
CA ARG A 67 2.52 -15.27 6.73
C ARG A 67 3.29 -14.02 6.34
N TRP A 68 4.34 -13.72 7.12
CA TRP A 68 5.25 -12.62 6.78
C TRP A 68 6.33 -13.12 5.81
N LEU A 69 6.40 -12.50 4.63
CA LEU A 69 7.36 -12.84 3.58
C LEU A 69 8.68 -12.05 3.70
N GLY A 70 8.82 -11.26 4.75
CA GLY A 70 9.90 -10.28 4.91
C GLY A 70 9.50 -8.90 4.37
N ILE A 71 10.21 -7.87 4.81
CA ILE A 71 9.97 -6.46 4.41
C ILE A 71 8.48 -6.11 4.59
N ALA A 72 7.82 -5.70 3.51
CA ALA A 72 6.38 -5.39 3.50
C ALA A 72 5.51 -6.56 3.00
N GLY A 73 6.14 -7.69 2.64
CA GLY A 73 5.49 -8.83 2.00
C GLY A 73 4.61 -9.65 2.95
N TRP A 74 3.38 -9.92 2.53
CA TRP A 74 2.42 -10.73 3.29
C TRP A 74 1.64 -11.69 2.41
N GLU A 75 1.37 -12.86 2.94
CA GLU A 75 0.34 -13.78 2.48
C GLU A 75 -0.78 -13.83 3.51
N MET A 76 -2.02 -13.70 3.06
CA MET A 76 -3.23 -13.94 3.85
C MET A 76 -4.01 -15.09 3.25
N THR A 77 -4.33 -16.12 4.04
CA THR A 77 -5.10 -17.30 3.60
C THR A 77 -6.30 -17.55 4.50
N PHE A 78 -7.43 -17.95 3.88
CA PHE A 78 -8.68 -18.29 4.56
C PHE A 78 -9.60 -19.06 3.59
N ASP A 79 -10.29 -20.10 4.04
CA ASP A 79 -11.32 -20.85 3.30
C ASP A 79 -10.89 -21.29 1.88
N GLY A 80 -9.61 -21.53 1.64
CA GLY A 80 -9.06 -21.85 0.33
C GLY A 80 -8.69 -20.63 -0.52
N HIS A 81 -9.01 -19.42 -0.07
CA HIS A 81 -8.61 -18.14 -0.70
C HIS A 81 -7.21 -17.69 -0.30
N ARG A 82 -6.60 -16.90 -1.16
CA ARG A 82 -5.27 -16.31 -0.94
C ARG A 82 -5.17 -14.90 -1.50
N VAL A 83 -4.66 -14.01 -0.67
CA VAL A 83 -4.28 -12.64 -1.04
C VAL A 83 -2.80 -12.45 -0.72
N VAL A 84 -2.04 -11.87 -1.65
CA VAL A 84 -0.61 -11.58 -1.44
C VAL A 84 -0.38 -10.08 -1.60
N ILE A 85 0.43 -9.52 -0.71
CA ILE A 85 0.78 -8.10 -0.66
C ILE A 85 2.29 -7.97 -0.79
N ASP A 86 2.78 -7.08 -1.69
CA ASP A 86 4.19 -6.70 -1.87
C ASP A 86 5.18 -7.88 -1.81
N PRO A 87 5.06 -8.92 -2.63
CA PRO A 87 5.87 -10.13 -2.53
C PRO A 87 7.28 -9.91 -3.07
N TYR A 88 8.13 -9.19 -2.34
CA TYR A 88 9.54 -9.02 -2.65
C TYR A 88 10.39 -10.00 -1.81
N LEU A 89 11.00 -10.98 -2.47
CA LEU A 89 11.70 -12.12 -1.87
C LEU A 89 13.22 -12.08 -2.09
N THR A 90 13.66 -11.37 -3.14
CA THR A 90 15.06 -11.28 -3.58
C THR A 90 15.98 -10.68 -2.51
N ARG A 91 15.54 -9.63 -1.82
CA ARG A 91 16.29 -8.94 -0.75
C ARG A 91 17.68 -8.48 -1.19
N GLN A 92 17.72 -7.80 -2.35
CA GLN A 92 18.94 -7.29 -2.95
C GLN A 92 19.62 -6.24 -2.06
N GLY A 93 20.95 -6.32 -1.94
CA GLY A 93 21.74 -5.28 -1.28
C GLY A 93 21.69 -3.94 -2.05
N PHE A 94 21.43 -2.86 -1.33
CA PHE A 94 21.32 -1.51 -1.90
C PHE A 94 22.35 -0.51 -1.35
N THR A 95 23.34 -0.98 -0.57
CA THR A 95 24.37 -0.15 0.04
C THR A 95 25.60 -0.06 -0.85
N GLY A 96 26.11 1.14 -1.08
CA GLY A 96 27.35 1.38 -1.79
C GLY A 96 28.60 1.11 -0.93
N ALA A 97 29.78 1.28 -1.53
CA ALA A 97 31.05 1.08 -0.85
C ALA A 97 31.30 2.05 0.32
N ASP A 98 30.63 3.18 0.34
CA ASP A 98 30.68 4.20 1.40
C ASP A 98 29.71 3.93 2.56
N GLY A 99 28.99 2.81 2.51
CA GLY A 99 27.99 2.43 3.51
C GLY A 99 26.65 3.15 3.39
N LYS A 100 26.43 3.95 2.34
CA LYS A 100 25.18 4.68 2.10
C LYS A 100 24.32 3.97 1.05
N PRO A 101 23.02 4.26 1.01
CA PRO A 101 22.16 3.77 -0.07
C PRO A 101 22.68 4.20 -1.45
N ASP A 102 22.83 3.26 -2.37
CA ASP A 102 23.19 3.46 -3.76
C ASP A 102 22.08 2.96 -4.67
N MET A 103 21.19 3.86 -5.03
CA MET A 103 20.02 3.56 -5.85
C MET A 103 20.38 3.36 -7.33
N THR A 104 21.63 3.59 -7.74
CA THR A 104 22.12 3.33 -9.10
C THR A 104 22.52 1.87 -9.32
N ARG A 105 22.50 1.06 -8.27
CA ARG A 105 22.78 -0.38 -8.38
C ARG A 105 21.81 -1.02 -9.37
N LYS A 106 22.35 -1.99 -10.12
CA LYS A 106 21.56 -2.77 -11.07
C LYS A 106 20.43 -3.50 -10.34
N LEU A 107 19.24 -3.44 -10.92
CA LEU A 107 18.08 -4.20 -10.43
C LEU A 107 18.32 -5.70 -10.69
N GLU A 108 18.19 -6.50 -9.65
CA GLU A 108 18.40 -7.94 -9.67
C GLU A 108 17.16 -8.67 -9.13
N VAL A 109 16.95 -9.89 -9.61
CA VAL A 109 15.89 -10.80 -9.15
C VAL A 109 16.52 -12.15 -8.86
N ASP A 110 16.48 -12.61 -7.63
CA ASP A 110 17.01 -13.95 -7.24
C ASP A 110 15.95 -15.03 -7.45
N HIS A 111 15.94 -15.59 -8.66
CA HIS A 111 15.02 -16.65 -9.03
C HIS A 111 15.11 -17.86 -8.10
N ARG A 112 16.31 -18.18 -7.57
CA ARG A 112 16.52 -19.33 -6.68
C ARG A 112 15.73 -19.20 -5.36
N ILE A 113 15.77 -18.01 -4.76
CA ILE A 113 15.02 -17.73 -3.53
C ILE A 113 13.52 -17.74 -3.80
N ILE A 114 13.09 -17.10 -4.90
CA ILE A 114 11.67 -17.05 -5.29
C ILE A 114 11.13 -18.46 -5.52
N ASP A 115 11.80 -19.28 -6.33
CA ASP A 115 11.40 -20.66 -6.61
C ASP A 115 11.31 -21.50 -5.33
N ARG A 116 12.24 -21.30 -4.39
CA ARG A 116 12.20 -21.98 -3.10
C ARG A 116 10.99 -21.57 -2.27
N VAL A 117 10.74 -20.26 -2.13
CA VAL A 117 9.60 -19.74 -1.35
C VAL A 117 8.26 -20.17 -1.96
N LEU A 118 8.14 -20.14 -3.28
CA LEU A 118 6.96 -20.65 -3.98
C LEU A 118 6.70 -22.14 -3.71
N ARG A 119 7.75 -22.94 -3.76
CA ARG A 119 7.65 -24.39 -3.54
C ARG A 119 7.32 -24.75 -2.09
N GLU A 120 7.91 -24.04 -1.12
CA GLU A 120 7.87 -24.44 0.30
C GLU A 120 6.80 -23.68 1.10
N HIS A 121 6.42 -22.48 0.67
CA HIS A 121 5.58 -21.58 1.46
C HIS A 121 4.38 -21.02 0.71
N LEU A 122 4.55 -20.57 -0.54
CA LEU A 122 3.48 -19.99 -1.37
C LEU A 122 2.96 -21.01 -2.40
N THR A 123 2.45 -22.13 -1.92
CA THR A 123 2.13 -23.32 -2.72
C THR A 123 0.92 -23.17 -3.65
N GLY A 124 0.33 -22.00 -3.78
CA GLY A 124 -0.77 -21.71 -4.71
C GLY A 124 -0.79 -20.25 -5.10
N ALA A 125 -1.42 -19.94 -6.24
CA ALA A 125 -1.56 -18.59 -6.73
C ALA A 125 -2.59 -17.80 -5.90
N PRO A 126 -2.39 -16.47 -5.72
CA PRO A 126 -3.40 -15.60 -5.10
C PRO A 126 -4.50 -15.23 -6.10
N GLU A 127 -5.71 -14.95 -5.62
CA GLU A 127 -6.74 -14.29 -6.41
C GLU A 127 -6.45 -12.78 -6.57
N PHE A 128 -5.86 -12.18 -5.51
CA PHE A 128 -5.42 -10.79 -5.54
C PHE A 128 -3.93 -10.67 -5.17
N LEU A 129 -3.20 -9.93 -5.99
CA LEU A 129 -1.86 -9.44 -5.70
C LEU A 129 -1.94 -7.93 -5.54
N LEU A 130 -1.60 -7.42 -4.35
CA LEU A 130 -1.79 -6.04 -3.93
C LEU A 130 -0.43 -5.34 -3.83
N LEU A 131 -0.29 -4.19 -4.48
CA LEU A 131 0.94 -3.41 -4.48
C LEU A 131 0.73 -2.13 -3.69
N THR A 132 1.52 -1.92 -2.64
CA THR A 132 1.42 -0.71 -1.83
C THR A 132 2.07 0.47 -2.53
N HIS A 133 3.26 0.30 -3.11
CA HIS A 133 3.92 1.32 -3.92
C HIS A 133 4.97 0.69 -4.87
N GLY A 134 5.56 1.52 -5.74
CA GLY A 134 6.35 1.05 -6.87
C GLY A 134 7.84 0.83 -6.61
N HIS A 135 8.35 1.00 -5.39
CA HIS A 135 9.77 0.81 -5.09
C HIS A 135 10.21 -0.65 -5.31
N TRP A 136 11.50 -0.83 -5.49
CA TRP A 136 12.14 -2.10 -5.82
C TRP A 136 11.87 -3.18 -4.79
N ASP A 137 11.88 -2.85 -3.52
CA ASP A 137 11.64 -3.74 -2.37
C ASP A 137 10.17 -4.12 -2.16
N HIS A 138 9.30 -3.75 -3.12
CA HIS A 138 7.89 -4.13 -3.19
C HIS A 138 7.53 -4.77 -4.53
N LEU A 139 8.02 -4.21 -5.66
CA LEU A 139 7.52 -4.54 -6.99
C LEU A 139 8.49 -5.39 -7.83
N ALA A 140 9.80 -5.39 -7.54
CA ALA A 140 10.80 -5.94 -8.47
C ALA A 140 10.61 -7.42 -8.82
N ASP A 141 10.15 -8.25 -7.89
CA ASP A 141 9.98 -9.69 -8.10
C ASP A 141 8.64 -10.05 -8.77
N VAL A 142 7.68 -9.12 -8.79
CA VAL A 142 6.32 -9.39 -9.27
C VAL A 142 6.26 -9.92 -10.71
N PRO A 143 7.04 -9.38 -11.68
CA PRO A 143 7.04 -9.93 -13.04
C PRO A 143 7.45 -11.39 -13.09
N TYR A 144 8.48 -11.78 -12.34
CA TYR A 144 8.93 -13.18 -12.31
C TYR A 144 7.90 -14.10 -11.62
N LEU A 145 7.29 -13.63 -10.53
CA LEU A 145 6.23 -14.38 -9.84
C LEU A 145 5.03 -14.66 -10.74
N LEU A 146 4.58 -13.66 -11.50
CA LEU A 146 3.43 -13.80 -12.41
C LEU A 146 3.73 -14.76 -13.58
N GLU A 147 4.97 -14.80 -14.07
CA GLU A 147 5.40 -15.70 -15.13
C GLU A 147 5.83 -17.10 -14.62
N HIS A 148 5.93 -17.28 -13.30
CA HIS A 148 6.36 -18.54 -12.72
C HIS A 148 5.32 -19.65 -12.97
N PRO A 149 5.73 -20.91 -13.30
CA PRO A 149 4.82 -22.03 -13.60
C PRO A 149 3.74 -22.28 -12.53
N ALA A 150 4.00 -21.94 -11.28
CA ALA A 150 3.02 -22.07 -10.20
C ALA A 150 1.88 -21.04 -10.24
N TRP A 151 2.05 -19.91 -10.94
CA TRP A 151 1.09 -18.79 -10.92
C TRP A 151 0.62 -18.36 -12.31
N ARG A 152 1.42 -18.55 -13.38
CA ARG A 152 1.17 -17.99 -14.73
C ARG A 152 -0.17 -18.37 -15.35
N ASP A 153 -0.71 -19.55 -14.99
CA ASP A 153 -1.95 -20.09 -15.54
C ASP A 153 -3.17 -19.78 -14.64
N ALA A 154 -2.96 -19.03 -13.52
CA ALA A 154 -4.01 -18.65 -12.59
C ALA A 154 -4.59 -17.27 -12.90
N GLU A 155 -5.89 -17.09 -12.62
CA GLU A 155 -6.53 -15.77 -12.73
C GLU A 155 -6.14 -14.89 -11.52
N ILE A 156 -5.13 -14.04 -11.68
CA ILE A 156 -4.65 -13.12 -10.64
C ILE A 156 -5.07 -11.69 -10.97
N THR A 157 -5.78 -11.04 -10.06
CA THR A 157 -6.05 -9.60 -10.15
C THR A 157 -4.94 -8.83 -9.45
N VAL A 158 -4.16 -8.05 -10.22
CA VAL A 158 -3.07 -7.23 -9.71
C VAL A 158 -3.58 -5.82 -9.46
N LEU A 159 -3.63 -5.38 -8.21
CA LEU A 159 -4.04 -4.02 -7.82
C LEU A 159 -2.83 -3.15 -7.56
N GLY A 160 -2.85 -1.96 -8.15
CA GLY A 160 -1.80 -0.95 -7.95
C GLY A 160 -2.22 0.39 -8.54
N SER A 161 -1.45 1.44 -8.27
CA SER A 161 -1.63 2.72 -8.94
C SER A 161 -1.34 2.60 -10.44
N GLU A 162 -1.72 3.60 -11.21
CA GLU A 162 -1.38 3.66 -12.65
C GLU A 162 0.12 3.53 -12.87
N THR A 163 0.94 4.17 -12.03
CA THR A 163 2.41 4.07 -12.09
C THR A 163 2.90 2.64 -11.88
N HIS A 164 2.37 1.92 -10.89
CA HIS A 164 2.76 0.54 -10.62
C HIS A 164 2.51 -0.35 -11.84
N LEU A 165 1.35 -0.19 -12.48
CA LEU A 165 1.01 -0.98 -13.67
C LEU A 165 1.84 -0.58 -14.89
N HIS A 166 2.24 0.69 -15.02
CA HIS A 166 3.19 1.13 -16.05
C HIS A 166 4.58 0.51 -15.84
N LEU A 167 5.07 0.46 -14.59
CA LEU A 167 6.32 -0.21 -14.25
C LEU A 167 6.26 -1.71 -14.59
N LEU A 168 5.21 -2.41 -14.18
CA LEU A 168 5.01 -3.83 -14.51
C LEU A 168 4.96 -4.06 -16.02
N THR A 169 4.26 -3.21 -16.77
CA THR A 169 4.21 -3.27 -18.24
C THR A 169 5.61 -3.10 -18.84
N ALA A 170 6.39 -2.12 -18.38
CA ALA A 170 7.77 -1.90 -18.81
C ALA A 170 8.69 -3.08 -18.47
N MET A 171 8.40 -3.83 -17.40
CA MET A 171 9.13 -5.02 -16.99
C MET A 171 8.68 -6.30 -17.72
N GLY A 172 7.65 -6.20 -18.57
CA GLY A 172 7.21 -7.29 -19.44
C GLY A 172 5.92 -7.99 -19.01
N VAL A 173 5.26 -7.53 -17.94
CA VAL A 173 3.92 -8.04 -17.56
C VAL A 173 2.91 -7.49 -18.56
N PRO A 174 2.12 -8.34 -19.25
CA PRO A 174 1.14 -7.87 -20.22
C PRO A 174 0.08 -7.03 -19.54
N GLY A 175 -0.19 -5.83 -20.05
CA GLY A 175 -1.24 -4.94 -19.54
C GLY A 175 -2.67 -5.50 -19.71
N ARG A 176 -2.83 -6.54 -20.54
CA ARG A 176 -4.06 -7.33 -20.72
C ARG A 176 -3.65 -8.75 -21.07
N GLY A 177 -3.71 -9.64 -20.09
CA GLY A 177 -3.58 -11.07 -20.27
C GLY A 177 -4.91 -11.77 -20.01
N ARG A 178 -5.01 -13.05 -20.40
CA ARG A 178 -6.20 -13.85 -20.03
C ARG A 178 -6.18 -14.20 -18.53
N GLU A 179 -4.99 -14.39 -17.99
CA GLU A 179 -4.72 -14.95 -16.67
C GLU A 179 -4.49 -13.84 -15.62
N HIS A 180 -3.77 -12.76 -15.98
CA HIS A 180 -3.50 -11.66 -15.06
C HIS A 180 -4.33 -10.44 -15.44
N ARG A 181 -5.06 -9.90 -14.45
CA ARG A 181 -5.96 -8.76 -14.62
C ARG A 181 -5.43 -7.54 -13.88
N PRO A 182 -4.54 -6.73 -14.49
CA PRO A 182 -4.12 -5.47 -13.88
C PRO A 182 -5.33 -4.55 -13.71
N ALA A 183 -5.51 -4.02 -12.50
CA ALA A 183 -6.57 -3.07 -12.19
C ALA A 183 -5.97 -1.84 -11.51
N VAL A 184 -6.08 -0.69 -12.17
CA VAL A 184 -5.67 0.61 -11.61
C VAL A 184 -6.61 0.98 -10.49
N VAL A 185 -6.03 1.30 -9.34
CA VAL A 185 -6.76 1.78 -8.15
C VAL A 185 -6.07 3.01 -7.57
N SER A 186 -6.81 3.83 -6.86
CA SER A 186 -6.31 5.11 -6.36
C SER A 186 -6.73 5.46 -4.93
N GLY A 187 -7.63 4.63 -4.35
CA GLY A 187 -8.21 4.79 -3.02
C GLY A 187 -9.71 5.02 -3.06
N GLY A 188 -10.43 4.27 -2.25
CA GLY A 188 -11.91 4.25 -2.18
C GLY A 188 -12.57 3.12 -2.96
N GLU A 189 -11.83 2.40 -3.81
CA GLU A 189 -12.38 1.26 -4.53
C GLU A 189 -12.60 0.09 -3.57
N VAL A 190 -13.71 -0.64 -3.80
CA VAL A 190 -14.04 -1.88 -3.09
C VAL A 190 -14.25 -3.00 -4.10
N LEU A 191 -13.29 -3.89 -4.18
CA LEU A 191 -13.36 -5.07 -5.02
C LEU A 191 -13.95 -6.23 -4.20
N ARG A 192 -14.72 -7.08 -4.88
CA ARG A 192 -15.40 -8.24 -4.26
C ARG A 192 -14.88 -9.51 -4.88
N HIS A 193 -14.71 -10.54 -4.07
CA HIS A 193 -14.46 -11.88 -4.61
C HIS A 193 -15.69 -12.78 -4.38
N PRO A 194 -16.15 -13.52 -5.39
CA PRO A 194 -15.73 -13.43 -6.81
C PRO A 194 -16.07 -12.06 -7.42
N LEU A 195 -15.29 -11.65 -8.42
CA LEU A 195 -15.48 -10.34 -9.10
C LEU A 195 -16.86 -10.23 -9.78
N GLN A 196 -17.44 -11.36 -10.20
CA GLN A 196 -18.78 -11.47 -10.73
C GLN A 196 -19.54 -12.54 -9.95
N PRO A 197 -20.23 -12.17 -8.86
CA PRO A 197 -21.02 -13.13 -8.11
C PRO A 197 -22.19 -13.67 -8.96
N SER A 198 -22.35 -14.98 -8.94
CA SER A 198 -23.48 -15.65 -9.59
C SER A 198 -24.78 -15.36 -8.84
N GLY A 199 -25.48 -14.28 -9.23
CA GLY A 199 -26.76 -13.90 -8.66
C GLY A 199 -26.79 -12.50 -8.04
N LYS A 200 -27.92 -11.82 -8.19
CA LYS A 200 -28.10 -10.41 -7.77
C LYS A 200 -27.99 -10.15 -6.25
N HIS A 201 -27.92 -11.18 -5.43
CA HIS A 201 -27.95 -11.08 -3.95
C HIS A 201 -26.91 -11.97 -3.24
N SER A 202 -25.95 -12.57 -3.96
CA SER A 202 -24.90 -13.33 -3.31
C SER A 202 -23.96 -12.40 -2.54
N ARG A 203 -23.73 -12.72 -1.25
CA ARG A 203 -22.67 -12.05 -0.48
C ARG A 203 -21.31 -12.43 -1.07
N PRO A 204 -20.36 -11.50 -1.16
CA PRO A 204 -19.00 -11.86 -1.53
C PRO A 204 -18.37 -12.72 -0.42
N ASP A 205 -17.46 -13.61 -0.80
CA ASP A 205 -16.68 -14.41 0.15
C ASP A 205 -15.77 -13.47 0.96
N TYR A 206 -15.19 -12.48 0.28
CA TYR A 206 -14.45 -11.40 0.91
C TYR A 206 -14.44 -10.14 0.03
N THR A 207 -13.96 -9.03 0.60
CA THR A 207 -13.76 -7.76 -0.10
C THR A 207 -12.34 -7.24 0.13
N VAL A 208 -11.81 -6.55 -0.86
CA VAL A 208 -10.58 -5.76 -0.77
C VAL A 208 -10.96 -4.29 -0.97
N GLU A 209 -10.84 -3.48 0.06
CA GLU A 209 -11.00 -2.04 0.01
C GLU A 209 -9.64 -1.39 -0.11
N VAL A 210 -9.51 -0.45 -1.05
CA VAL A 210 -8.28 0.30 -1.30
C VAL A 210 -8.33 1.61 -0.55
N VAL A 211 -7.28 1.95 0.18
CA VAL A 211 -7.13 3.24 0.86
C VAL A 211 -5.89 3.96 0.35
N ARG A 212 -5.99 5.26 0.14
CA ARG A 212 -4.81 6.07 -0.15
C ARG A 212 -3.95 6.20 1.10
N SER A 213 -2.66 6.03 0.95
CA SER A 213 -1.69 6.17 2.02
C SER A 213 -0.59 7.18 1.68
N LEU A 214 0.46 7.22 2.47
CA LEU A 214 1.60 8.11 2.31
C LEU A 214 2.87 7.30 2.47
N HIS A 215 3.91 7.62 1.69
CA HIS A 215 5.20 7.00 1.85
C HIS A 215 5.89 7.42 3.16
N SER A 216 6.75 6.56 3.70
CA SER A 216 7.63 6.88 4.83
C SER A 216 8.47 8.11 4.52
N GLN A 217 8.73 8.93 5.52
CA GLN A 217 9.62 10.08 5.39
C GLN A 217 11.00 9.70 5.89
N VAL A 218 11.99 9.78 5.03
CA VAL A 218 13.38 9.42 5.31
C VAL A 218 14.26 10.62 5.00
N GLY A 219 15.30 10.88 5.82
CA GLY A 219 16.29 11.88 5.49
C GLY A 219 15.74 13.31 5.26
N GLY A 220 15.07 13.90 6.24
CA GLY A 220 14.59 15.27 6.16
C GLY A 220 13.27 15.44 5.41
N TYR A 221 12.36 14.51 5.60
CA TYR A 221 11.01 14.49 5.02
C TYR A 221 10.95 14.24 3.50
N GLY A 222 11.99 13.62 2.95
CA GLY A 222 12.01 13.13 1.57
C GLY A 222 11.87 11.61 1.49
N PHE A 223 11.72 11.11 0.29
CA PHE A 223 11.86 9.70 -0.07
C PHE A 223 12.29 9.61 -1.54
N ASP A 224 13.12 8.64 -1.86
CA ASP A 224 13.66 8.42 -3.19
C ASP A 224 13.58 6.94 -3.55
N PRO A 225 13.31 6.61 -4.82
CA PRO A 225 12.91 7.50 -5.92
C PRO A 225 11.41 7.84 -5.86
N TYR A 226 11.09 9.13 -5.88
CA TYR A 226 9.70 9.60 -5.93
C TYR A 226 9.24 9.84 -7.38
N GLY A 227 7.94 9.94 -7.59
CA GLY A 227 7.34 10.32 -8.88
C GLY A 227 6.18 9.45 -9.30
N THR A 228 5.54 9.89 -10.38
CA THR A 228 4.44 9.18 -11.02
C THR A 228 4.71 9.08 -12.53
N LEU A 229 4.16 8.05 -13.15
CA LEU A 229 4.27 7.78 -14.57
C LEU A 229 2.87 7.80 -15.21
N THR A 230 2.77 8.40 -16.39
CA THR A 230 1.55 8.45 -17.19
C THR A 230 1.62 7.53 -18.41
N ALA A 231 2.72 6.82 -18.59
CA ALA A 231 2.94 5.81 -19.61
C ALA A 231 4.05 4.85 -19.14
N PRO A 232 4.11 3.63 -19.69
CA PRO A 232 5.22 2.72 -19.41
C PRO A 232 6.57 3.36 -19.76
N PRO A 233 7.54 3.38 -18.82
CA PRO A 233 8.88 3.91 -19.09
C PRO A 233 9.70 2.91 -19.91
N ALA A 234 10.97 3.24 -20.18
CA ALA A 234 11.95 2.23 -20.57
C ALA A 234 12.05 1.16 -19.48
N ARG A 235 12.40 -0.07 -19.86
CA ARG A 235 12.51 -1.17 -18.88
C ARG A 235 13.46 -0.78 -17.74
N PRO A 236 13.00 -0.83 -16.49
CA PRO A 236 13.84 -0.55 -15.31
C PRO A 236 15.11 -1.40 -15.28
N ARG A 237 16.25 -0.79 -14.96
CA ARG A 237 17.56 -1.42 -14.91
C ARG A 237 18.27 -1.22 -13.58
N THR A 238 17.89 -0.19 -12.84
CA THR A 238 18.46 0.18 -11.54
C THR A 238 17.36 0.30 -10.50
N LEU A 239 17.73 0.31 -9.23
CA LEU A 239 16.77 0.51 -8.13
C LEU A 239 16.04 1.87 -8.28
N ASN A 240 16.75 2.89 -8.79
CA ASN A 240 16.21 4.25 -8.98
C ASN A 240 15.14 4.35 -10.08
N ASP A 241 15.07 3.36 -10.97
CA ASP A 241 14.06 3.36 -12.04
C ASP A 241 12.67 2.95 -11.55
N LEU A 242 12.59 2.41 -10.33
CA LEU A 242 11.34 1.97 -9.70
C LEU A 242 10.82 3.07 -8.75
N VAL A 243 10.05 4.01 -9.31
CA VAL A 243 9.52 5.17 -8.58
C VAL A 243 8.30 4.81 -7.72
N GLU A 244 8.06 5.57 -6.65
CA GLU A 244 7.01 5.34 -5.65
C GLU A 244 5.60 5.20 -6.25
N GLY A 245 5.17 6.15 -7.07
CA GLY A 245 3.95 6.06 -7.87
C GLY A 245 2.62 6.24 -7.13
N GLY A 246 2.64 6.69 -5.89
CA GLY A 246 1.47 6.83 -5.03
C GLY A 246 1.26 5.61 -4.14
N THR A 247 1.34 5.85 -2.82
CA THR A 247 1.26 4.79 -1.81
C THR A 247 -0.19 4.42 -1.50
N LEU A 248 -0.45 3.13 -1.42
CA LEU A 248 -1.75 2.53 -1.13
C LEU A 248 -1.68 1.68 0.15
N GLY A 249 -2.82 1.55 0.81
CA GLY A 249 -3.10 0.55 1.82
C GLY A 249 -4.31 -0.29 1.40
N TYR A 250 -4.54 -1.40 2.07
CA TYR A 250 -5.62 -2.31 1.72
C TYR A 250 -6.33 -2.84 2.97
N GLN A 251 -7.66 -2.89 2.92
CA GLN A 251 -8.44 -3.55 3.94
C GLN A 251 -9.10 -4.79 3.34
N VAL A 252 -8.77 -5.97 3.88
CA VAL A 252 -9.39 -7.22 3.50
C VAL A 252 -10.43 -7.61 4.55
N THR A 253 -11.69 -7.75 4.12
CA THR A 253 -12.80 -8.13 5.00
C THR A 253 -13.32 -9.50 4.60
N VAL A 254 -13.21 -10.48 5.51
CA VAL A 254 -13.63 -11.86 5.30
C VAL A 254 -15.01 -12.07 5.91
N GLY A 255 -16.04 -11.95 5.09
CA GLY A 255 -17.44 -12.04 5.51
C GLY A 255 -17.74 -11.15 6.73
N ASP A 256 -18.37 -11.74 7.75
CA ASP A 256 -18.64 -11.06 9.03
C ASP A 256 -17.61 -11.46 10.13
N ARG A 257 -16.53 -12.17 9.75
CA ARG A 257 -15.59 -12.79 10.70
C ARG A 257 -14.45 -11.89 11.12
N LEU A 258 -13.78 -11.28 10.15
CA LEU A 258 -12.52 -10.57 10.40
C LEU A 258 -12.27 -9.49 9.36
N THR A 259 -11.71 -8.37 9.83
CA THR A 259 -11.21 -7.30 8.97
C THR A 259 -9.73 -7.07 9.29
N VAL A 260 -8.88 -7.19 8.26
CA VAL A 260 -7.44 -6.95 8.33
C VAL A 260 -7.10 -5.71 7.51
N MET A 261 -6.51 -4.69 8.14
CA MET A 261 -5.98 -3.50 7.48
C MET A 261 -4.49 -3.65 7.27
N PHE A 262 -4.03 -3.53 6.03
CA PHE A 262 -2.62 -3.50 5.63
C PHE A 262 -2.21 -2.06 5.32
N LEU A 263 -1.56 -1.40 6.27
CA LEU A 263 -0.73 -0.22 6.08
C LEU A 263 0.74 -0.67 6.19
N SER A 264 1.08 -1.73 5.47
CA SER A 264 2.27 -2.56 5.67
C SER A 264 3.51 -2.04 4.95
N GLY A 265 3.32 -1.31 3.85
CA GLY A 265 4.42 -0.93 2.96
C GLY A 265 5.24 0.25 3.44
N THR A 266 4.72 1.08 4.34
CA THR A 266 5.37 2.32 4.75
C THR A 266 5.02 2.70 6.17
N ALA A 267 5.89 3.51 6.82
CA ALA A 267 5.61 4.05 8.14
C ALA A 267 5.00 5.46 8.05
N ASN A 268 3.89 5.56 7.33
CA ASN A 268 3.07 6.78 7.26
C ASN A 268 1.66 6.41 6.77
N PHE A 269 0.70 7.30 6.94
CA PHE A 269 -0.66 7.11 6.44
C PHE A 269 -1.43 8.43 6.42
N ALA A 270 -2.42 8.50 5.52
CA ALA A 270 -3.36 9.61 5.47
C ALA A 270 -4.50 9.37 6.47
N ALA A 271 -4.47 10.01 7.63
CA ALA A 271 -5.43 9.77 8.71
C ALA A 271 -6.90 9.98 8.28
N ARG A 272 -7.17 10.91 7.35
CA ARG A 272 -8.52 11.15 6.82
C ARG A 272 -9.06 9.98 6.02
N GLU A 273 -8.21 9.31 5.24
CA GLU A 273 -8.58 8.18 4.36
C GLU A 273 -9.01 6.95 5.16
N VAL A 274 -8.43 6.75 6.34
CA VAL A 274 -8.74 5.62 7.24
C VAL A 274 -9.66 6.02 8.40
N SER A 275 -10.14 7.26 8.42
CA SER A 275 -11.02 7.75 9.49
C SER A 275 -12.34 6.99 9.53
N GLY A 276 -12.66 6.42 10.68
CA GLY A 276 -13.86 5.58 10.86
C GLY A 276 -13.65 4.10 10.58
N ALA A 277 -12.54 3.70 9.97
CA ALA A 277 -12.18 2.28 9.89
C ALA A 277 -11.94 1.71 11.29
N ARG A 278 -12.35 0.45 11.49
CA ARG A 278 -12.21 -0.26 12.77
C ARG A 278 -11.79 -1.71 12.47
N PRO A 279 -10.57 -1.92 11.96
CA PRO A 279 -10.10 -3.26 11.67
C PRO A 279 -9.91 -4.06 12.97
N ASP A 280 -10.11 -5.37 12.89
CA ASP A 280 -9.77 -6.29 13.98
C ASP A 280 -8.26 -6.43 14.10
N VAL A 281 -7.58 -6.43 12.96
CA VAL A 281 -6.12 -6.61 12.83
C VAL A 281 -5.54 -5.49 11.99
N LEU A 282 -4.44 -4.91 12.46
CA LEU A 282 -3.65 -3.90 11.75
C LEU A 282 -2.26 -4.47 11.46
N VAL A 283 -1.90 -4.58 10.20
CA VAL A 283 -0.52 -4.84 9.75
C VAL A 283 0.11 -3.48 9.43
N LEU A 284 1.12 -3.07 10.21
CA LEU A 284 1.61 -1.70 10.25
C LEU A 284 3.10 -1.63 9.91
N GLY A 285 3.44 -0.91 8.84
CA GLY A 285 4.83 -0.65 8.43
C GLY A 285 5.59 0.15 9.49
N ALA A 286 6.86 -0.19 9.71
CA ALA A 286 7.69 0.45 10.73
C ALA A 286 8.96 1.12 10.19
N SER A 287 9.40 0.80 8.97
CA SER A 287 10.59 1.41 8.37
C SER A 287 10.42 2.92 8.20
N GLY A 288 11.30 3.71 8.85
CA GLY A 288 11.22 5.17 8.83
C GLY A 288 10.22 5.80 9.83
N HIS A 289 9.63 5.00 10.73
CA HIS A 289 8.64 5.48 11.72
C HIS A 289 9.13 6.66 12.58
N ALA A 290 10.43 6.74 12.85
CA ALA A 290 11.01 7.79 13.69
C ALA A 290 10.98 9.19 13.03
N ALA A 291 10.80 9.25 11.71
CA ALA A 291 10.70 10.51 10.98
C ALA A 291 9.26 11.07 10.91
N VAL A 292 8.27 10.31 11.39
CA VAL A 292 6.86 10.72 11.39
C VAL A 292 6.38 10.91 12.82
N HIS A 293 5.87 12.11 13.11
CA HIS A 293 5.42 12.49 14.45
C HIS A 293 4.35 11.55 14.98
N ASP A 294 4.57 10.99 16.18
CA ASP A 294 3.69 10.08 16.92
C ASP A 294 3.03 9.01 16.03
N TYR A 295 3.82 8.44 15.10
CA TYR A 295 3.28 7.58 14.05
C TYR A 295 2.48 6.40 14.59
N PHE A 296 3.05 5.64 15.54
CA PHE A 296 2.40 4.44 16.07
C PHE A 296 1.16 4.80 16.90
N GLU A 297 1.26 5.82 17.75
CA GLU A 297 0.17 6.30 18.58
C GLU A 297 -0.99 6.78 17.71
N ARG A 298 -0.71 7.60 16.69
CA ARG A 298 -1.70 8.08 15.74
C ARG A 298 -2.37 6.95 14.96
N ALA A 299 -1.62 5.95 14.50
CA ALA A 299 -2.17 4.82 13.77
C ALA A 299 -3.12 4.00 14.66
N VAL A 300 -2.70 3.68 15.87
CA VAL A 300 -3.49 2.93 16.85
C VAL A 300 -4.78 3.67 17.19
N GLU A 301 -4.72 4.96 17.49
CA GLU A 301 -5.89 5.76 17.85
C GLU A 301 -6.85 5.95 16.67
N THR A 302 -6.33 6.34 15.51
CA THR A 302 -7.16 6.62 14.32
C THR A 302 -7.96 5.38 13.90
N LEU A 303 -7.36 4.20 14.00
CA LEU A 303 -7.98 2.92 13.63
C LEU A 303 -8.77 2.26 14.78
N GLY A 304 -8.98 2.98 15.88
CA GLY A 304 -9.83 2.54 16.98
C GLY A 304 -9.26 1.43 17.84
N ARG A 305 -7.93 1.38 17.97
CA ARG A 305 -7.21 0.40 18.79
C ARG A 305 -7.50 -1.05 18.37
N PRO A 306 -7.02 -1.49 17.21
CA PRO A 306 -7.21 -2.85 16.71
C PRO A 306 -6.82 -3.89 17.75
N ARG A 307 -7.55 -4.98 17.83
CA ARG A 307 -7.30 -6.07 18.82
C ARG A 307 -5.91 -6.67 18.68
N VAL A 308 -5.45 -6.82 17.41
CA VAL A 308 -4.14 -7.35 17.06
C VAL A 308 -3.41 -6.35 16.19
N ILE A 309 -2.15 -6.10 16.49
CA ILE A 309 -1.26 -5.29 15.65
C ILE A 309 -0.05 -6.13 15.30
N VAL A 310 0.30 -6.13 14.01
CA VAL A 310 1.42 -6.91 13.46
C VAL A 310 2.40 -5.93 12.81
N PRO A 311 3.63 -5.82 13.31
CA PRO A 311 4.64 -4.98 12.66
C PRO A 311 5.02 -5.55 11.30
N SER A 312 5.29 -4.67 10.34
CA SER A 312 5.73 -4.95 8.98
C SER A 312 6.90 -4.05 8.64
N HIS A 313 7.67 -4.40 7.63
CA HIS A 313 8.78 -3.58 7.14
C HIS A 313 9.72 -3.12 8.26
N HIS A 314 10.17 -4.09 9.06
CA HIS A 314 10.96 -3.85 10.29
C HIS A 314 12.16 -4.78 10.39
N ASP A 315 12.66 -5.25 9.25
CA ASP A 315 13.90 -6.02 9.11
C ASP A 315 14.97 -5.21 8.33
N ASP A 316 16.10 -5.80 8.03
CA ASP A 316 17.24 -5.14 7.38
C ASP A 316 17.12 -5.03 5.85
N LEU A 317 16.06 -5.56 5.25
CA LEU A 317 15.77 -5.58 3.82
C LEU A 317 16.70 -6.43 2.95
N VAL A 318 17.85 -6.88 3.44
CA VAL A 318 18.92 -7.44 2.60
C VAL A 318 19.35 -8.86 2.96
N THR A 319 19.24 -9.30 4.21
CA THR A 319 19.61 -10.66 4.57
C THR A 319 18.69 -11.67 3.87
N PRO A 320 19.22 -12.63 3.09
CA PRO A 320 18.42 -13.58 2.34
C PRO A 320 17.47 -14.41 3.22
N LEU A 321 16.30 -14.76 2.69
CA LEU A 321 15.29 -15.54 3.43
C LEU A 321 15.74 -16.97 3.76
N ASP A 322 16.74 -17.50 3.07
CA ASP A 322 17.34 -18.82 3.34
C ASP A 322 18.55 -18.76 4.28
N ASP A 323 18.97 -17.57 4.70
CA ASP A 323 19.97 -17.40 5.75
C ASP A 323 19.26 -17.39 7.12
N PRO A 324 19.59 -18.31 8.06
CA PRO A 324 19.01 -18.30 9.40
C PRO A 324 19.21 -16.98 10.15
N ALA A 325 20.21 -16.17 9.82
CA ALA A 325 20.46 -14.86 10.40
C ALA A 325 19.31 -13.87 10.15
N VAL A 326 18.49 -14.07 9.11
CA VAL A 326 17.35 -13.20 8.78
C VAL A 326 16.41 -12.98 9.97
N HIS A 327 16.23 -13.97 10.82
CA HIS A 327 15.37 -13.86 12.00
C HIS A 327 15.92 -12.91 13.07
N GLY A 328 17.23 -12.61 13.01
CA GLY A 328 17.90 -11.66 13.91
C GLY A 328 17.87 -10.21 13.43
N THR A 329 17.42 -9.96 12.19
CA THR A 329 17.46 -8.62 11.55
C THR A 329 16.30 -7.72 11.96
N VAL A 330 15.34 -8.23 12.71
CA VAL A 330 14.14 -7.50 13.16
C VAL A 330 14.52 -6.32 14.05
N ASP A 331 14.02 -5.13 13.73
CA ASP A 331 14.12 -3.95 14.58
C ASP A 331 13.25 -4.09 15.85
N ARG A 332 13.87 -4.65 16.89
CA ARG A 332 13.21 -4.86 18.19
C ARG A 332 12.82 -3.54 18.85
N ALA A 333 13.58 -2.46 18.62
CA ALA A 333 13.27 -1.17 19.21
C ALA A 333 11.99 -0.58 18.61
N ALA A 334 11.78 -0.72 17.29
CA ALA A 334 10.53 -0.36 16.65
C ALA A 334 9.35 -1.19 17.18
N VAL A 335 9.53 -2.49 17.34
CA VAL A 335 8.49 -3.39 17.91
C VAL A 335 8.14 -2.99 19.34
N ASP A 336 9.13 -2.63 20.17
CA ASP A 336 8.89 -2.23 21.56
C ASP A 336 8.18 -0.86 21.65
N ARG A 337 8.51 0.09 20.76
CA ARG A 337 7.76 1.35 20.63
C ARG A 337 6.31 1.09 20.21
N LEU A 338 6.09 0.20 19.25
CA LEU A 338 4.75 -0.19 18.82
C LEU A 338 3.97 -0.84 19.98
N ARG A 339 4.59 -1.71 20.78
CA ARG A 339 3.96 -2.29 21.99
C ARG A 339 3.56 -1.20 22.99
N LYS A 340 4.43 -0.21 23.19
CA LYS A 340 4.12 0.93 24.06
C LYS A 340 2.92 1.73 23.57
N ALA A 341 2.86 2.04 22.26
CA ALA A 341 1.73 2.74 21.65
C ALA A 341 0.43 1.92 21.68
N ALA A 342 0.52 0.62 21.49
CA ALA A 342 -0.62 -0.32 21.57
C ALA A 342 -1.24 -0.40 22.97
N GLY A 343 -0.42 -0.25 24.02
CA GLY A 343 -0.85 -0.36 25.42
C GLY A 343 -1.46 -1.72 25.74
N SER A 344 -2.39 -1.76 26.70
CA SER A 344 -3.08 -3.00 27.10
C SER A 344 -4.27 -3.37 26.21
N HIS A 345 -4.66 -2.50 25.27
CA HIS A 345 -5.84 -2.71 24.42
C HIS A 345 -5.58 -3.61 23.21
N SER A 346 -4.33 -3.65 22.76
CA SER A 346 -3.95 -4.38 21.55
C SER A 346 -2.83 -5.39 21.85
N ARG A 347 -2.95 -6.58 21.29
CA ARG A 347 -1.87 -7.56 21.31
C ARG A 347 -0.94 -7.33 20.12
N VAL A 348 0.34 -7.08 20.35
CA VAL A 348 1.35 -6.98 19.28
C VAL A 348 1.94 -8.36 19.02
N VAL A 349 1.78 -8.87 17.81
CA VAL A 349 2.31 -10.15 17.32
C VAL A 349 3.41 -9.85 16.30
N SER A 350 4.65 -10.24 16.59
CA SER A 350 5.77 -10.13 15.66
C SER A 350 6.20 -11.54 15.24
N PRO A 351 5.75 -12.03 14.08
CA PRO A 351 6.10 -13.35 13.59
C PRO A 351 7.54 -13.40 13.09
N ARG A 352 8.09 -14.60 12.95
CA ARG A 352 9.35 -14.82 12.24
C ARG A 352 9.10 -14.77 10.74
N HIS A 353 10.15 -14.52 9.95
CA HIS A 353 10.08 -14.61 8.49
C HIS A 353 9.58 -16.00 8.07
N LEU A 354 8.66 -16.03 7.09
CA LEU A 354 8.01 -17.21 6.52
C LEU A 354 7.16 -18.03 7.52
N GLU A 355 7.05 -17.60 8.77
CA GLU A 355 6.14 -18.22 9.74
C GLU A 355 4.69 -17.87 9.44
N GLN A 356 3.84 -18.90 9.43
CA GLN A 356 2.39 -18.74 9.32
C GLN A 356 1.75 -18.79 10.71
N PHE A 357 0.88 -17.85 11.01
CA PHE A 357 0.15 -17.82 12.28
C PHE A 357 -1.33 -17.51 12.06
N GLU A 358 -2.16 -17.96 12.97
CA GLU A 358 -3.62 -17.77 12.95
C GLU A 358 -4.02 -16.51 13.73
N LEU A 359 -5.04 -15.78 13.21
CA LEU A 359 -5.57 -14.54 13.77
C LEU A 359 -6.76 -14.77 14.71
#